data_b97baadd8555c0ca5d102d78eaedbac4
#
_entry.id   b97baadd8555c0ca5d102d78eaedbac4
#
_cell.length_a   1.000
_cell.length_b   1.000
_cell.length_c   1.000
_cell.angle_alpha   90.00
_cell.angle_beta   90.00
_cell.angle_gamma   90.00
#
_symmetry.space_group_name_H-M   'P 1'
#
loop_
_entity.id
_entity.type
_entity.pdbx_description
1 polymer ?
#
loop_
_entity_poly.entity_id
_entity_poly.type
_entity_poly.pdbx_seq_one_letter_code
_entity_poly.pdbx_strand_id
1 'polypeptide(L)'
;MKSQLKTGMLLCGGILGGSAAAQTEQPNILLVLSDDQSAFAVGCYGNGDIVTPNLDRFASEGVRFNRAYATSPQSVPSRASIMTGRSPVAVNMTRFNVTLARRFRAFPEYLREKGYYTGVAGRGYHLDGAVSGRVGRIKEVEQYYIDHGYKTFPERLDTCMIVADARKGACHGQINDQFRTFMARRDKDKPFFLQLSYSDPHHPYDAPKLHDPASLTLPEFYPDTQAVREYLAAYYDEIHRLDSDFGEVLQYLDDHGLAENTIVIFMGDNGGAQFMAKGTLYENGIKVPLLIRWPERIPAAVTDAVVSNVDLAATCLSAAGLPVPAEMEGENLLPLLTEGAEPEERYVYSVRSCHATNSLPEDTSVFDQMRCIVGERYKLIYNLLPGQPWVPVDFAKTEMFRELARMNESGQLAPRFGKLYFSPTRPMFELYDLETDPHEQRNLADDPALRSVRDDLILTL
;
A
#
# COMPACT_ATOMS: atom_id res chain seq x y z
N MET A 1 8.25 79.05 -52.92
CA MET A 1 7.31 79.14 -51.82
C MET A 1 7.30 77.74 -51.11
N LYS A 2 7.85 77.71 -49.96
CA LYS A 2 8.10 76.45 -49.19
C LYS A 2 6.95 76.17 -48.28
N SER A 3 6.36 75.02 -48.37
CA SER A 3 5.37 74.48 -47.41
C SER A 3 6.04 73.41 -46.52
N GLN A 4 6.02 73.71 -45.25
CA GLN A 4 6.56 72.75 -44.19
C GLN A 4 5.49 71.78 -43.85
N LEU A 5 5.78 70.46 -43.92
CA LEU A 5 5.04 69.40 -43.29
C LEU A 5 5.60 69.21 -41.87
N LYS A 6 4.72 69.28 -40.84
CA LYS A 6 5.02 68.90 -39.50
C LYS A 6 4.65 67.42 -39.32
N THR A 7 5.66 66.60 -39.02
CA THR A 7 5.51 65.17 -38.68
C THR A 7 5.17 65.05 -37.19
N GLY A 8 3.96 64.63 -36.94
CA GLY A 8 3.54 64.29 -35.57
C GLY A 8 4.01 62.87 -35.20
N MET A 9 4.81 62.73 -34.17
CA MET A 9 5.30 61.48 -33.66
C MET A 9 4.29 60.97 -32.61
N LEU A 10 3.52 59.91 -32.95
CA LEU A 10 2.68 59.18 -32.01
C LEU A 10 3.58 58.23 -31.22
N LEU A 11 3.76 58.44 -29.92
CA LEU A 11 4.32 57.46 -28.98
C LEU A 11 3.22 56.42 -28.66
N CYS A 12 3.32 55.25 -29.25
CA CYS A 12 2.60 54.07 -28.77
C CYS A 12 3.32 53.52 -27.50
N GLY A 13 2.77 53.83 -26.34
CA GLY A 13 3.14 53.21 -25.09
C GLY A 13 2.66 51.74 -25.09
N GLY A 14 3.55 50.82 -25.40
CA GLY A 14 3.30 49.39 -25.21
C GLY A 14 3.24 49.06 -23.70
N ILE A 15 2.06 48.76 -23.20
CA ILE A 15 1.89 48.13 -21.91
C ILE A 15 2.33 46.68 -22.08
N LEU A 16 3.56 46.37 -21.64
CA LEU A 16 4.00 45.00 -21.39
C LEU A 16 3.23 44.49 -20.18
N GLY A 17 2.06 43.92 -20.42
CA GLY A 17 1.40 43.07 -19.46
C GLY A 17 2.22 41.82 -19.27
N GLY A 18 3.11 41.83 -18.30
CA GLY A 18 3.75 40.62 -17.81
C GLY A 18 2.65 39.74 -17.19
N SER A 19 2.27 38.71 -17.92
CA SER A 19 1.55 37.58 -17.34
C SER A 19 2.48 37.01 -16.29
N ALA A 20 2.28 37.37 -15.02
CA ALA A 20 2.81 36.61 -13.90
C ALA A 20 2.15 35.23 -14.03
N ALA A 21 2.89 34.24 -14.52
CA ALA A 21 2.48 32.85 -14.37
C ALA A 21 2.20 32.68 -12.87
N ALA A 22 0.94 32.43 -12.54
CA ALA A 22 0.57 32.10 -11.18
C ALA A 22 1.49 30.93 -10.77
N GLN A 23 2.36 31.20 -9.80
CA GLN A 23 3.21 30.17 -9.22
C GLN A 23 2.23 29.18 -8.63
N THR A 24 2.05 28.02 -9.24
CA THR A 24 1.13 26.98 -8.74
C THR A 24 1.59 26.65 -7.35
N GLU A 25 0.72 26.92 -6.38
CA GLU A 25 0.99 26.66 -4.96
C GLU A 25 1.32 25.17 -4.80
N GLN A 26 2.41 24.87 -4.10
CA GLN A 26 2.83 23.49 -3.89
C GLN A 26 1.75 22.74 -3.10
N PRO A 27 1.29 21.57 -3.55
CA PRO A 27 0.23 20.85 -2.85
C PRO A 27 0.70 20.30 -1.52
N ASN A 28 -0.20 20.18 -0.57
CA ASN A 28 -0.03 19.29 0.55
C ASN A 28 -0.13 17.84 0.07
N ILE A 29 0.52 16.92 0.77
CA ILE A 29 0.50 15.50 0.44
C ILE A 29 0.13 14.72 1.70
N LEU A 30 -1.00 14.05 1.67
CA LEU A 30 -1.48 13.16 2.73
C LEU A 30 -1.49 11.72 2.20
N LEU A 31 -0.55 10.91 2.67
CA LEU A 31 -0.48 9.48 2.39
C LEU A 31 -1.10 8.70 3.53
N VAL A 32 -2.25 8.09 3.30
CA VAL A 32 -2.99 7.27 4.26
C VAL A 32 -2.73 5.79 3.95
N LEU A 33 -2.22 5.06 4.93
CA LEU A 33 -1.96 3.63 4.81
C LEU A 33 -2.85 2.84 5.77
N SER A 34 -3.58 1.86 5.23
CA SER A 34 -4.16 0.78 6.01
C SER A 34 -3.15 -0.37 6.18
N ASP A 35 -3.35 -1.22 7.19
CA ASP A 35 -2.47 -2.34 7.51
C ASP A 35 -3.20 -3.66 7.28
N ASP A 36 -2.67 -4.52 6.40
CA ASP A 36 -3.28 -5.80 6.04
C ASP A 36 -4.64 -5.69 5.30
N GLN A 37 -4.74 -4.85 4.27
CA GLN A 37 -5.97 -4.66 3.50
C GLN A 37 -5.84 -5.12 2.05
N SER A 38 -6.55 -6.20 1.70
CA SER A 38 -6.69 -6.64 0.30
C SER A 38 -7.71 -5.78 -0.46
N ALA A 39 -7.49 -5.57 -1.75
CA ALA A 39 -8.38 -4.73 -2.58
C ALA A 39 -9.83 -5.22 -2.62
N PHE A 40 -10.07 -6.54 -2.61
CA PHE A 40 -11.43 -7.09 -2.65
C PHE A 40 -12.29 -6.69 -1.44
N ALA A 41 -11.69 -6.25 -0.35
CA ALA A 41 -12.37 -5.89 0.90
C ALA A 41 -12.66 -4.38 1.00
N VAL A 42 -13.18 -3.79 -0.08
CA VAL A 42 -13.68 -2.40 -0.13
C VAL A 42 -14.88 -2.35 -1.08
N GLY A 43 -15.91 -1.57 -0.74
CA GLY A 43 -17.14 -1.45 -1.54
C GLY A 43 -16.88 -1.01 -2.97
N CYS A 44 -16.08 0.04 -3.18
CA CYS A 44 -15.78 0.55 -4.51
C CYS A 44 -15.00 -0.44 -5.41
N TYR A 45 -14.44 -1.52 -4.87
CA TYR A 45 -13.85 -2.62 -5.64
C TYR A 45 -14.83 -3.78 -5.92
N GLY A 46 -16.13 -3.57 -5.67
CA GLY A 46 -17.19 -4.50 -6.03
C GLY A 46 -17.66 -5.42 -4.90
N ASN A 47 -17.19 -5.24 -3.68
CA ASN A 47 -17.70 -5.99 -2.53
C ASN A 47 -18.98 -5.34 -2.00
N GLY A 48 -20.12 -5.97 -2.31
CA GLY A 48 -21.45 -5.48 -1.90
C GLY A 48 -21.79 -5.74 -0.43
N ASP A 49 -21.02 -6.55 0.27
CA ASP A 49 -21.30 -6.95 1.65
C ASP A 49 -20.62 -6.01 2.67
N ILE A 50 -19.58 -5.29 2.26
CA ILE A 50 -18.84 -4.41 3.14
C ILE A 50 -19.37 -2.97 3.13
N VAL A 51 -19.39 -2.32 4.28
CA VAL A 51 -19.89 -0.94 4.43
C VAL A 51 -18.71 0.03 4.53
N THR A 52 -18.34 0.67 3.39
CA THR A 52 -17.21 1.62 3.30
C THR A 52 -17.62 2.94 2.61
N PRO A 53 -18.61 3.67 3.15
CA PRO A 53 -19.20 4.83 2.46
C PRO A 53 -18.21 5.99 2.22
N ASN A 54 -17.22 6.19 3.09
CA ASN A 54 -16.24 7.25 2.94
C ASN A 54 -15.19 6.91 1.87
N LEU A 55 -14.69 5.67 1.85
CA LEU A 55 -13.80 5.18 0.80
C LEU A 55 -14.49 5.14 -0.55
N ASP A 56 -15.77 4.72 -0.60
CA ASP A 56 -16.55 4.67 -1.84
C ASP A 56 -16.80 6.07 -2.40
N ARG A 57 -17.15 7.05 -1.53
CA ARG A 57 -17.25 8.46 -1.91
C ARG A 57 -15.91 8.99 -2.39
N PHE A 58 -14.84 8.76 -1.65
CA PHE A 58 -13.49 9.20 -1.98
C PHE A 58 -13.03 8.64 -3.35
N ALA A 59 -13.33 7.37 -3.63
CA ALA A 59 -13.07 6.75 -4.93
C ALA A 59 -13.88 7.39 -6.07
N SER A 60 -15.12 7.85 -5.80
CA SER A 60 -15.95 8.51 -6.80
C SER A 60 -15.52 9.95 -7.10
N GLU A 61 -14.73 10.55 -6.22
CA GLU A 61 -14.18 11.92 -6.34
C GLU A 61 -12.73 11.95 -6.85
N GLY A 62 -12.10 10.79 -7.05
CA GLY A 62 -10.70 10.67 -7.47
C GLY A 62 -10.47 9.53 -8.46
N VAL A 63 -9.24 9.07 -8.54
CA VAL A 63 -8.86 7.92 -9.38
C VAL A 63 -8.76 6.66 -8.53
N ARG A 64 -9.48 5.61 -8.96
CA ARG A 64 -9.37 4.26 -8.42
C ARG A 64 -8.54 3.39 -9.36
N PHE A 65 -7.52 2.76 -8.81
CA PHE A 65 -6.68 1.80 -9.52
C PHE A 65 -7.18 0.37 -9.27
N ASN A 66 -7.61 -0.32 -10.31
CA ASN A 66 -8.04 -1.72 -10.19
C ASN A 66 -6.86 -2.68 -10.02
N ARG A 67 -5.64 -2.25 -10.37
CA ARG A 67 -4.45 -3.11 -10.46
C ARG A 67 -3.22 -2.47 -9.82
N ALA A 68 -3.34 -2.14 -8.53
CA ALA A 68 -2.24 -1.61 -7.72
C ALA A 68 -1.62 -2.72 -6.86
N TYR A 69 -0.29 -2.85 -6.91
CA TYR A 69 0.44 -3.95 -6.29
C TYR A 69 1.47 -3.46 -5.27
N ALA A 70 1.50 -4.14 -4.12
CA ALA A 70 2.57 -4.00 -3.15
C ALA A 70 3.79 -4.81 -3.59
N THR A 71 4.98 -4.28 -3.40
CA THR A 71 6.25 -4.97 -3.72
C THR A 71 6.54 -6.16 -2.81
N SER A 72 5.77 -6.33 -1.75
CA SER A 72 5.88 -7.46 -0.82
C SER A 72 4.55 -7.71 -0.11
N PRO A 73 4.19 -8.97 0.18
CA PRO A 73 3.02 -9.32 0.96
C PRO A 73 3.26 -9.17 2.47
N GLN A 74 4.05 -8.15 2.87
CA GLN A 74 4.48 -7.90 4.24
C GLN A 74 4.71 -6.42 4.49
N SER A 75 4.27 -5.92 5.65
CA SER A 75 4.25 -4.49 5.96
C SER A 75 5.63 -3.81 5.90
N VAL A 76 6.68 -4.37 6.54
CA VAL A 76 8.01 -3.73 6.57
C VAL A 76 8.62 -3.55 5.18
N PRO A 77 8.72 -4.59 4.35
CA PRO A 77 9.25 -4.45 3.00
C PRO A 77 8.40 -3.51 2.12
N SER A 78 7.08 -3.66 2.16
CA SER A 78 6.16 -2.82 1.39
C SER A 78 6.28 -1.34 1.76
N ARG A 79 6.26 -1.02 3.06
CA ARG A 79 6.40 0.37 3.54
C ARG A 79 7.77 0.96 3.22
N ALA A 80 8.84 0.16 3.21
CA ALA A 80 10.15 0.60 2.77
C ALA A 80 10.12 1.01 1.28
N SER A 81 9.43 0.23 0.44
CA SER A 81 9.26 0.56 -0.97
C SER A 81 8.45 1.84 -1.19
N ILE A 82 7.35 2.01 -0.47
CA ILE A 82 6.55 3.24 -0.52
C ILE A 82 7.42 4.46 -0.20
N MET A 83 8.21 4.38 0.87
CA MET A 83 8.99 5.52 1.35
C MET A 83 10.24 5.82 0.51
N THR A 84 10.79 4.84 -0.19
CA THR A 84 12.04 5.02 -0.94
C THR A 84 11.86 5.05 -2.46
N GLY A 85 10.68 4.66 -2.98
CA GLY A 85 10.46 4.47 -4.41
C GLY A 85 11.31 3.33 -5.00
N ARG A 86 11.74 2.37 -4.17
CA ARG A 86 12.67 1.30 -4.55
C ARG A 86 12.21 -0.05 -4.03
N SER A 87 12.53 -1.10 -4.73
CA SER A 87 12.19 -2.47 -4.29
C SER A 87 12.81 -2.80 -2.91
N PRO A 88 12.20 -3.72 -2.16
CA PRO A 88 12.71 -4.12 -0.84
C PRO A 88 14.13 -4.70 -0.92
N VAL A 89 14.45 -5.34 -2.07
CA VAL A 89 15.77 -5.92 -2.34
C VAL A 89 16.81 -4.81 -2.49
N ALA A 90 16.49 -3.77 -3.27
CA ALA A 90 17.39 -2.65 -3.53
C ALA A 90 17.78 -1.87 -2.26
N VAL A 91 16.88 -1.83 -1.26
CA VAL A 91 17.12 -1.12 0.00
C VAL A 91 17.41 -2.03 1.19
N ASN A 92 17.59 -3.35 0.95
CA ASN A 92 17.87 -4.37 1.97
C ASN A 92 16.78 -4.48 3.07
N MET A 93 15.53 -4.18 2.73
CA MET A 93 14.38 -4.21 3.64
C MET A 93 13.45 -5.38 3.34
N THR A 94 13.98 -6.60 3.20
CA THR A 94 13.24 -7.79 2.73
C THR A 94 12.53 -8.56 3.83
N ARG A 95 12.58 -8.11 5.09
CA ARG A 95 12.01 -8.81 6.25
C ARG A 95 11.73 -7.86 7.41
N PHE A 96 11.04 -8.34 8.42
CA PHE A 96 10.90 -7.63 9.71
C PHE A 96 12.23 -7.52 10.47
N ASN A 97 12.27 -6.62 11.44
CA ASN A 97 13.43 -6.39 12.33
C ASN A 97 14.72 -5.98 11.60
N VAL A 98 14.57 -5.25 10.51
CA VAL A 98 15.67 -4.55 9.81
C VAL A 98 15.40 -3.06 9.81
N THR A 99 16.46 -2.27 9.72
CA THR A 99 16.39 -0.81 9.67
C THR A 99 16.70 -0.31 8.28
N LEU A 100 16.02 0.75 7.84
CA LEU A 100 16.35 1.45 6.61
C LEU A 100 17.69 2.19 6.81
N ALA A 101 18.77 1.67 6.22
CA ALA A 101 20.09 2.26 6.34
C ALA A 101 20.09 3.71 5.84
N ARG A 102 20.85 4.60 6.54
CA ARG A 102 20.85 6.05 6.27
C ARG A 102 21.23 6.41 4.83
N ARG A 103 22.01 5.58 4.16
CA ARG A 103 22.36 5.77 2.75
C ARG A 103 21.19 5.69 1.78
N PHE A 104 20.09 5.07 2.18
CA PHE A 104 18.86 5.00 1.39
C PHE A 104 17.94 6.13 1.84
N ARG A 105 17.80 7.14 1.00
CA ARG A 105 16.91 8.27 1.28
C ARG A 105 15.46 7.88 1.10
N ALA A 106 14.63 8.35 2.02
CA ALA A 106 13.17 8.32 1.87
C ALA A 106 12.71 9.58 1.13
N PHE A 107 11.66 9.47 0.30
CA PHE A 107 11.20 10.61 -0.49
C PHE A 107 10.77 11.82 0.34
N PRO A 108 10.24 11.69 1.59
CA PRO A 108 9.94 12.87 2.40
C PRO A 108 11.17 13.71 2.78
N GLU A 109 12.38 13.14 2.74
CA GLU A 109 13.61 13.93 2.96
C GLU A 109 13.84 14.94 1.82
N TYR A 110 13.52 14.56 0.57
CA TYR A 110 13.57 15.49 -0.56
C TYR A 110 12.50 16.58 -0.45
N LEU A 111 11.29 16.21 0.00
CA LEU A 111 10.21 17.16 0.26
C LEU A 111 10.61 18.16 1.36
N ARG A 112 11.24 17.68 2.45
CA ARG A 112 11.74 18.53 3.54
C ARG A 112 12.77 19.54 3.05
N GLU A 113 13.71 19.11 2.21
CA GLU A 113 14.70 19.99 1.58
C GLU A 113 14.05 21.04 0.66
N LYS A 114 12.89 20.68 0.05
CA LYS A 114 12.08 21.60 -0.77
C LYS A 114 11.28 22.61 0.07
N GLY A 115 11.23 22.44 1.38
CA GLY A 115 10.52 23.34 2.30
C GLY A 115 9.21 22.81 2.85
N TYR A 116 8.86 21.55 2.61
CA TYR A 116 7.72 20.92 3.24
C TYR A 116 7.93 20.72 4.74
N TYR A 117 6.85 20.82 5.52
CA TYR A 117 6.81 20.28 6.87
C TYR A 117 6.43 18.81 6.81
N THR A 118 7.32 17.91 7.24
CA THR A 118 7.21 16.49 6.99
C THR A 118 6.95 15.68 8.26
N GLY A 119 6.09 14.66 8.16
CA GLY A 119 5.79 13.82 9.30
C GLY A 119 5.25 12.43 9.00
N VAL A 120 5.29 11.60 10.05
CA VAL A 120 4.61 10.28 10.12
C VAL A 120 3.79 10.25 11.40
N ALA A 121 2.58 9.72 11.33
CA ALA A 121 1.69 9.56 12.46
C ALA A 121 0.94 8.22 12.43
N GLY A 122 0.48 7.78 13.57
CA GLY A 122 -0.34 6.59 13.73
C GLY A 122 0.46 5.34 14.07
N ARG A 123 0.15 4.21 13.43
CA ARG A 123 0.88 2.97 13.61
C ARG A 123 2.33 3.11 13.13
N GLY A 124 3.23 2.38 13.77
CA GLY A 124 4.66 2.44 13.44
C GLY A 124 4.96 2.32 11.96
N TYR A 125 5.86 3.16 11.48
CA TYR A 125 6.31 3.21 10.08
C TYR A 125 7.16 2.00 9.66
N HIS A 126 7.57 1.16 10.61
CA HIS A 126 8.31 -0.10 10.42
C HIS A 126 9.68 0.03 9.72
N LEU A 127 10.30 1.21 9.72
CA LEU A 127 11.58 1.43 9.02
C LEU A 127 12.79 1.52 9.96
N ASP A 128 12.57 1.45 11.26
CA ASP A 128 13.58 1.64 12.31
C ASP A 128 13.97 0.35 13.04
N GLY A 129 13.72 -0.79 12.42
CA GLY A 129 13.97 -2.07 13.06
C GLY A 129 13.16 -2.21 14.34
N ALA A 130 11.86 -1.86 14.28
CA ALA A 130 10.97 -2.05 15.41
C ALA A 130 11.10 -3.48 15.91
N VAL A 131 11.86 -3.64 16.95
CA VAL A 131 12.21 -4.92 17.53
C VAL A 131 10.98 -5.38 18.31
N SER A 132 10.08 -6.08 17.62
CA SER A 132 8.94 -6.73 18.24
C SER A 132 9.37 -8.04 18.90
N GLY A 133 8.76 -8.38 20.01
CA GLY A 133 8.99 -9.65 20.68
C GLY A 133 10.20 -9.67 21.64
N ARG A 134 10.79 -10.86 21.82
CA ARG A 134 11.86 -11.08 22.83
C ARG A 134 13.12 -10.25 22.56
N VAL A 135 13.50 -10.09 21.31
CA VAL A 135 14.71 -9.34 20.92
C VAL A 135 14.57 -7.85 21.19
N GLY A 136 13.37 -7.26 21.03
CA GLY A 136 13.12 -5.84 21.32
C GLY A 136 13.15 -5.46 22.80
N ARG A 137 13.23 -6.46 23.66
CA ARG A 137 13.40 -6.25 25.09
C ARG A 137 14.88 -6.27 25.53
N ILE A 138 15.79 -6.56 24.59
CA ILE A 138 17.23 -6.57 24.88
C ILE A 138 17.74 -5.15 24.61
N LYS A 139 17.89 -4.37 25.68
CA LYS A 139 18.34 -2.97 25.63
C LYS A 139 19.67 -2.81 24.92
N GLU A 140 20.55 -3.79 25.03
CA GLU A 140 21.86 -3.81 24.39
C GLU A 140 21.76 -3.86 22.88
N VAL A 141 20.77 -4.58 22.31
CA VAL A 141 20.53 -4.62 20.86
C VAL A 141 19.98 -3.28 20.38
N GLU A 142 19.04 -2.69 21.12
CA GLU A 142 18.52 -1.36 20.80
C GLU A 142 19.63 -0.33 20.85
N GLN A 143 20.45 -0.34 21.88
CA GLN A 143 21.59 0.56 22.02
C GLN A 143 22.58 0.37 20.87
N TYR A 144 22.88 -0.89 20.49
CA TYR A 144 23.73 -1.18 19.34
C TYR A 144 23.20 -0.52 18.05
N TYR A 145 21.89 -0.60 17.78
CA TYR A 145 21.32 0.07 16.61
C TYR A 145 21.43 1.59 16.68
N ILE A 146 21.25 2.19 17.85
CA ILE A 146 21.42 3.63 18.06
C ILE A 146 22.88 4.02 17.83
N ASP A 147 23.83 3.34 18.48
CA ASP A 147 25.26 3.64 18.42
C ASP A 147 25.86 3.51 17.02
N HIS A 148 25.29 2.63 16.19
CA HIS A 148 25.71 2.41 14.81
C HIS A 148 24.88 3.21 13.78
N GLY A 149 24.03 4.13 14.23
CA GLY A 149 23.26 4.99 13.34
C GLY A 149 22.20 4.26 12.51
N TYR A 150 21.69 3.13 12.98
CA TYR A 150 20.64 2.37 12.29
C TYR A 150 19.23 2.86 12.65
N LYS A 151 19.01 3.40 13.85
CA LYS A 151 17.74 3.98 14.28
C LYS A 151 17.69 5.48 14.03
N THR A 152 17.61 5.88 12.78
CA THR A 152 17.67 7.28 12.39
C THR A 152 16.46 7.80 11.63
N PHE A 153 15.45 6.96 11.40
CA PHE A 153 14.31 7.38 10.58
C PHE A 153 13.54 8.58 11.16
N PRO A 154 13.25 8.66 12.49
CA PRO A 154 12.59 9.83 13.06
C PRO A 154 13.34 11.15 12.84
N GLU A 155 14.67 11.13 12.77
CA GLU A 155 15.51 12.33 12.57
C GLU A 155 15.42 12.88 11.13
N ARG A 156 14.93 12.07 10.20
CA ARG A 156 14.80 12.43 8.79
C ARG A 156 13.60 13.34 8.51
N LEU A 157 12.66 13.42 9.47
CA LEU A 157 11.40 14.14 9.38
C LEU A 157 11.31 15.23 10.46
N ASP A 158 10.40 16.19 10.30
CA ASP A 158 10.15 17.22 11.31
C ASP A 158 9.37 16.66 12.49
N THR A 159 8.53 15.64 12.25
CA THR A 159 7.69 15.01 13.27
C THR A 159 7.53 13.51 13.03
N CYS A 160 7.65 12.75 14.13
CA CYS A 160 7.36 11.32 14.11
C CYS A 160 6.55 10.98 15.36
N MET A 161 5.25 10.67 15.16
CA MET A 161 4.32 10.34 16.24
C MET A 161 3.80 8.92 16.04
N ILE A 162 4.00 8.06 17.03
CA ILE A 162 3.62 6.64 16.94
C ILE A 162 2.70 6.29 18.08
N VAL A 163 1.63 5.55 17.80
CA VAL A 163 0.80 4.93 18.83
C VAL A 163 1.53 3.71 19.39
N ALA A 164 1.84 3.76 20.68
CA ALA A 164 2.72 2.78 21.32
C ALA A 164 2.11 1.38 21.42
N ASP A 165 0.79 1.24 21.46
CA ASP A 165 0.10 -0.05 21.62
C ASP A 165 -0.97 -0.27 20.52
N ALA A 166 -0.50 -0.29 19.29
CA ALA A 166 -1.34 -0.51 18.11
C ALA A 166 -2.07 -1.88 18.07
N ARG A 167 -1.80 -2.77 19.01
CA ARG A 167 -2.29 -4.16 19.00
C ARG A 167 -3.60 -4.41 19.77
N LYS A 168 -4.16 -3.41 20.40
CA LYS A 168 -5.29 -3.61 21.34
C LYS A 168 -6.41 -2.63 21.01
N GLY A 169 -7.00 -2.61 19.86
CA GLY A 169 -8.20 -1.80 19.57
C GLY A 169 -8.29 -0.41 20.20
N ALA A 170 -7.46 -0.17 21.19
CA ALA A 170 -7.25 1.08 21.90
C ALA A 170 -6.69 2.20 20.99
N CYS A 171 -6.35 1.88 19.73
CA CYS A 171 -5.86 2.86 18.76
C CYS A 171 -6.98 3.61 18.07
N HIS A 172 -8.21 3.14 18.14
CA HIS A 172 -9.35 3.82 17.55
C HIS A 172 -9.44 5.26 18.09
N GLY A 173 -9.49 6.22 17.21
CA GLY A 173 -9.48 7.64 17.53
C GLY A 173 -8.10 8.22 17.87
N GLN A 174 -7.16 7.45 18.43
CA GLN A 174 -5.83 7.97 18.79
C GLN A 174 -5.01 8.35 17.56
N ILE A 175 -5.18 7.63 16.43
CA ILE A 175 -4.50 7.94 15.19
C ILE A 175 -5.01 9.28 14.64
N ASN A 176 -6.32 9.50 14.68
CA ASN A 176 -6.91 10.79 14.31
C ASN A 176 -6.50 11.92 15.26
N ASP A 177 -6.31 11.64 16.55
CA ASP A 177 -5.76 12.62 17.51
C ASP A 177 -4.31 12.99 17.17
N GLN A 178 -3.49 12.02 16.71
CA GLN A 178 -2.15 12.32 16.22
C GLN A 178 -2.18 13.12 14.93
N PHE A 179 -3.10 12.82 14.01
CA PHE A 179 -3.34 13.65 12.83
C PHE A 179 -3.67 15.10 13.22
N ARG A 180 -4.64 15.31 14.13
CA ARG A 180 -5.00 16.64 14.62
C ARG A 180 -3.80 17.33 15.30
N THR A 181 -3.01 16.58 16.06
CA THR A 181 -1.78 17.08 16.70
C THR A 181 -0.75 17.54 15.68
N PHE A 182 -0.53 16.75 14.61
CA PHE A 182 0.35 17.15 13.50
C PHE A 182 -0.15 18.43 12.85
N MET A 183 -1.44 18.49 12.53
CA MET A 183 -2.06 19.66 11.90
C MET A 183 -1.99 20.93 12.77
N ALA A 184 -2.04 20.77 14.09
CA ALA A 184 -1.89 21.89 15.05
C ALA A 184 -0.44 22.37 15.18
N ARG A 185 0.54 21.47 15.05
CA ARG A 185 1.97 21.78 15.25
C ARG A 185 2.69 22.19 13.98
N ARG A 186 2.17 21.81 12.80
CA ARG A 186 2.84 22.10 11.54
C ARG A 186 3.02 23.61 11.34
N ASP A 187 4.09 23.98 10.66
CA ASP A 187 4.24 25.32 10.13
C ASP A 187 3.18 25.57 9.04
N LYS A 188 2.25 26.49 9.30
CA LYS A 188 1.11 26.76 8.42
C LYS A 188 1.49 27.50 7.14
N ASP A 189 2.68 28.11 7.12
CA ASP A 189 3.20 28.81 5.96
C ASP A 189 3.92 27.88 4.98
N LYS A 190 4.00 26.58 5.32
CA LYS A 190 4.62 25.54 4.49
C LYS A 190 3.60 24.53 4.02
N PRO A 191 3.76 23.98 2.81
CA PRO A 191 3.07 22.77 2.44
C PRO A 191 3.51 21.62 3.37
N PHE A 192 2.64 20.64 3.57
CA PHE A 192 2.98 19.49 4.41
C PHE A 192 3.01 18.18 3.63
N PHE A 193 3.83 17.27 4.12
CA PHE A 193 3.72 15.84 3.86
C PHE A 193 3.43 15.12 5.17
N LEU A 194 2.39 14.31 5.18
CA LEU A 194 2.08 13.42 6.30
C LEU A 194 1.80 12.01 5.78
N GLN A 195 2.54 11.01 6.29
CA GLN A 195 2.08 9.63 6.24
C GLN A 195 1.25 9.35 7.50
N LEU A 196 -0.03 9.05 7.32
CA LEU A 196 -0.94 8.62 8.37
C LEU A 196 -1.19 7.12 8.23
N SER A 197 -0.76 6.34 9.22
CA SER A 197 -0.85 4.87 9.17
C SER A 197 -1.86 4.37 10.18
N TYR A 198 -2.92 3.74 9.71
CA TYR A 198 -3.90 3.06 10.55
C TYR A 198 -3.40 1.67 10.95
N SER A 199 -3.94 1.15 12.06
CA SER A 199 -3.72 -0.23 12.49
C SER A 199 -4.70 -1.18 11.83
N ASP A 200 -5.90 -0.69 11.52
CA ASP A 200 -6.95 -1.47 10.89
C ASP A 200 -6.64 -1.71 9.41
N PRO A 201 -7.04 -2.86 8.90
CA PRO A 201 -7.68 -4.02 9.57
C PRO A 201 -6.71 -5.11 10.08
N HIS A 202 -5.53 -4.77 10.58
CA HIS A 202 -4.59 -5.76 11.13
C HIS A 202 -5.12 -6.36 12.45
N HIS A 203 -4.88 -7.65 12.66
CA HIS A 203 -5.20 -8.34 13.92
C HIS A 203 -4.68 -7.62 15.19
N PRO A 204 -5.39 -7.77 16.35
CA PRO A 204 -6.62 -8.51 16.59
C PRO A 204 -7.86 -7.77 16.04
N TYR A 205 -8.92 -8.52 15.72
CA TYR A 205 -10.19 -7.94 15.29
C TYR A 205 -11.07 -7.67 16.51
N ASP A 206 -11.36 -6.40 16.79
CA ASP A 206 -12.11 -5.96 17.97
C ASP A 206 -13.07 -4.79 17.69
N ALA A 207 -13.26 -4.44 16.41
CA ALA A 207 -14.25 -3.46 16.02
C ALA A 207 -15.68 -3.87 16.41
N PRO A 208 -16.57 -2.91 16.67
CA PRO A 208 -17.98 -3.21 16.91
C PRO A 208 -18.58 -4.01 15.76
N LYS A 209 -19.32 -5.07 16.08
CA LYS A 209 -19.95 -5.95 15.09
C LYS A 209 -21.03 -5.21 14.32
N LEU A 210 -20.89 -5.16 13.01
CA LEU A 210 -21.83 -4.59 12.06
C LEU A 210 -22.27 -5.63 11.03
N HIS A 211 -21.32 -6.43 10.51
CA HIS A 211 -21.58 -7.38 9.43
C HIS A 211 -22.11 -8.71 9.99
N ASP A 212 -23.24 -9.19 9.44
CA ASP A 212 -23.78 -10.50 9.78
C ASP A 212 -23.05 -11.60 9.00
N PRO A 213 -22.32 -12.51 9.67
CA PRO A 213 -21.62 -13.61 9.00
C PRO A 213 -22.52 -14.45 8.08
N ALA A 214 -23.80 -14.61 8.43
CA ALA A 214 -24.74 -15.43 7.66
C ALA A 214 -25.11 -14.81 6.32
N SER A 215 -25.03 -13.49 6.20
CA SER A 215 -25.42 -12.75 4.98
C SER A 215 -24.29 -12.57 3.96
N LEU A 216 -23.03 -12.88 4.33
CA LEU A 216 -21.89 -12.62 3.47
C LEU A 216 -21.87 -13.53 2.23
N THR A 217 -21.54 -12.93 1.10
CA THR A 217 -21.15 -13.64 -0.13
C THR A 217 -19.66 -13.96 -0.05
N LEU A 218 -19.32 -15.24 0.09
CA LEU A 218 -17.92 -15.63 0.22
C LEU A 218 -17.22 -15.63 -1.15
N PRO A 219 -15.99 -15.12 -1.24
CA PRO A 219 -15.14 -15.32 -2.41
C PRO A 219 -14.93 -16.81 -2.72
N GLU A 220 -14.82 -17.16 -4.00
CA GLU A 220 -14.70 -18.55 -4.46
C GLU A 220 -13.52 -19.33 -3.88
N PHE A 221 -12.49 -18.62 -3.49
CA PHE A 221 -11.29 -19.19 -2.87
C PHE A 221 -11.46 -19.50 -1.38
N TYR A 222 -12.63 -19.26 -0.79
CA TYR A 222 -12.93 -19.66 0.58
C TYR A 222 -13.98 -20.78 0.63
N PRO A 223 -13.78 -21.81 1.49
CA PRO A 223 -14.82 -22.77 1.81
C PRO A 223 -15.90 -22.09 2.66
N ASP A 224 -17.15 -22.46 2.41
CA ASP A 224 -18.28 -21.96 3.19
C ASP A 224 -18.39 -22.70 4.52
N THR A 225 -17.81 -22.12 5.56
CA THR A 225 -17.90 -22.60 6.94
C THR A 225 -18.24 -21.46 7.88
N GLN A 226 -18.76 -21.78 9.05
CA GLN A 226 -19.11 -20.77 10.07
C GLN A 226 -17.87 -19.95 10.48
N ALA A 227 -16.73 -20.58 10.71
CA ALA A 227 -15.52 -19.89 11.14
C ALA A 227 -14.95 -18.96 10.04
N VAL A 228 -15.06 -19.33 8.76
CA VAL A 228 -14.68 -18.46 7.64
C VAL A 228 -15.60 -17.24 7.59
N ARG A 229 -16.89 -17.42 7.70
CA ARG A 229 -17.88 -16.33 7.69
C ARG A 229 -17.67 -15.37 8.85
N GLU A 230 -17.50 -15.88 10.07
CA GLU A 230 -17.23 -15.09 11.27
C GLU A 230 -15.91 -14.30 11.16
N TYR A 231 -14.89 -14.92 10.59
CA TYR A 231 -13.60 -14.30 10.38
C TYR A 231 -13.67 -13.13 9.38
N LEU A 232 -14.36 -13.33 8.26
CA LEU A 232 -14.52 -12.30 7.24
C LEU A 232 -15.43 -11.16 7.73
N ALA A 233 -16.51 -11.47 8.45
CA ALA A 233 -17.35 -10.44 9.05
C ALA A 233 -16.55 -9.55 10.01
N ALA A 234 -15.74 -10.14 10.87
CA ALA A 234 -14.89 -9.39 11.79
C ALA A 234 -13.83 -8.55 11.05
N TYR A 235 -13.25 -9.06 9.95
CA TYR A 235 -12.34 -8.32 9.10
C TYR A 235 -13.01 -7.11 8.44
N TYR A 236 -14.26 -7.27 7.99
CA TYR A 236 -15.06 -6.19 7.40
C TYR A 236 -15.45 -5.14 8.46
N ASP A 237 -15.70 -5.55 9.71
CA ASP A 237 -15.96 -4.64 10.82
C ASP A 237 -14.75 -3.72 11.09
N GLU A 238 -13.53 -4.26 11.05
CA GLU A 238 -12.29 -3.47 11.18
C GLU A 238 -12.17 -2.43 10.05
N ILE A 239 -12.47 -2.84 8.81
CA ILE A 239 -12.40 -1.94 7.65
C ILE A 239 -13.48 -0.86 7.72
N HIS A 240 -14.67 -1.18 8.23
CA HIS A 240 -15.71 -0.17 8.46
C HIS A 240 -15.27 0.88 9.49
N ARG A 241 -14.59 0.46 10.56
CA ARG A 241 -14.01 1.40 11.54
C ARG A 241 -12.95 2.30 10.91
N LEU A 242 -12.04 1.71 10.14
CA LEU A 242 -11.05 2.45 9.36
C LEU A 242 -11.71 3.46 8.41
N ASP A 243 -12.76 3.06 7.70
CA ASP A 243 -13.52 3.93 6.80
C ASP A 243 -14.08 5.14 7.53
N SER A 244 -14.62 4.93 8.73
CA SER A 244 -15.16 6.01 9.57
C SER A 244 -14.05 6.97 10.02
N ASP A 245 -12.91 6.45 10.48
CA ASP A 245 -11.76 7.24 10.90
C ASP A 245 -11.18 8.05 9.72
N PHE A 246 -11.10 7.44 8.53
CA PHE A 246 -10.68 8.13 7.31
C PHE A 246 -11.65 9.23 6.90
N GLY A 247 -12.96 8.99 7.05
CA GLY A 247 -13.99 10.00 6.81
C GLY A 247 -13.80 11.25 7.68
N GLU A 248 -13.43 11.11 8.96
CA GLU A 248 -13.12 12.23 9.84
C GLU A 248 -11.91 13.04 9.37
N VAL A 249 -10.88 12.37 8.81
CA VAL A 249 -9.69 13.04 8.27
C VAL A 249 -10.06 13.85 7.03
N LEU A 250 -10.87 13.30 6.13
CA LEU A 250 -11.35 14.03 4.95
C LEU A 250 -12.20 15.24 5.36
N GLN A 251 -13.12 15.06 6.31
CA GLN A 251 -13.94 16.16 6.83
C GLN A 251 -13.09 17.26 7.46
N TYR A 252 -12.02 16.90 8.19
CA TYR A 252 -11.08 17.89 8.74
C TYR A 252 -10.44 18.73 7.63
N LEU A 253 -10.02 18.12 6.50
CA LEU A 253 -9.45 18.87 5.38
C LEU A 253 -10.45 19.83 4.77
N ASP A 254 -11.71 19.41 4.63
CA ASP A 254 -12.80 20.24 4.11
C ASP A 254 -13.10 21.43 5.05
N ASP A 255 -13.28 21.18 6.35
CA ASP A 255 -13.60 22.18 7.36
C ASP A 255 -12.51 23.26 7.52
N HIS A 256 -11.25 22.91 7.16
CA HIS A 256 -10.12 23.83 7.28
C HIS A 256 -9.68 24.44 5.95
N GLY A 257 -10.44 24.22 4.86
CA GLY A 257 -10.12 24.74 3.53
C GLY A 257 -8.81 24.21 2.94
N LEU A 258 -8.44 22.98 3.30
CA LEU A 258 -7.21 22.33 2.85
C LEU A 258 -7.43 21.34 1.71
N ALA A 259 -8.66 20.89 1.50
CA ALA A 259 -8.97 19.81 0.57
C ALA A 259 -8.53 20.11 -0.87
N GLU A 260 -8.78 21.32 -1.37
CA GLU A 260 -8.49 21.73 -2.75
C GLU A 260 -6.99 21.65 -3.10
N ASN A 261 -6.12 22.00 -2.14
CA ASN A 261 -4.66 21.97 -2.34
C ASN A 261 -3.99 20.79 -1.62
N THR A 262 -4.70 19.68 -1.44
CA THR A 262 -4.14 18.47 -0.83
C THR A 262 -4.34 17.26 -1.74
N ILE A 263 -3.21 16.63 -2.12
CA ILE A 263 -3.24 15.31 -2.71
C ILE A 263 -3.43 14.31 -1.57
N VAL A 264 -4.55 13.60 -1.59
CA VAL A 264 -4.81 12.50 -0.66
C VAL A 264 -4.64 11.18 -1.39
N ILE A 265 -3.80 10.32 -0.85
CA ILE A 265 -3.52 8.97 -1.35
C ILE A 265 -3.94 7.99 -0.27
N PHE A 266 -4.86 7.08 -0.57
CA PHE A 266 -5.21 5.95 0.30
C PHE A 266 -4.69 4.67 -0.32
N MET A 267 -3.93 3.87 0.46
CA MET A 267 -3.38 2.59 -0.01
C MET A 267 -3.31 1.57 1.12
N GLY A 268 -3.55 0.28 0.79
CA GLY A 268 -3.17 -0.84 1.65
C GLY A 268 -1.68 -1.11 1.58
N ASP A 269 -1.04 -1.45 2.70
CA ASP A 269 0.40 -1.79 2.67
C ASP A 269 0.66 -3.20 2.13
N ASN A 270 -0.20 -4.15 2.40
CA ASN A 270 -0.25 -5.52 1.86
C ASN A 270 -1.64 -6.14 2.12
N GLY A 271 -1.87 -7.34 1.61
CA GLY A 271 -3.13 -8.03 1.79
C GLY A 271 -3.40 -8.55 3.20
N GLY A 272 -4.65 -8.91 3.46
CA GLY A 272 -5.15 -9.33 4.77
C GLY A 272 -4.54 -10.62 5.31
N ALA A 273 -4.56 -10.82 6.61
CA ALA A 273 -4.05 -12.02 7.29
C ALA A 273 -5.00 -13.21 7.09
N GLN A 274 -5.02 -13.78 5.89
CA GLN A 274 -5.97 -14.80 5.45
C GLN A 274 -5.27 -15.81 4.52
N PHE A 275 -5.95 -16.92 4.21
CA PHE A 275 -5.49 -17.84 3.18
C PHE A 275 -5.35 -17.15 1.82
N MET A 276 -4.31 -17.49 1.07
CA MET A 276 -3.96 -16.89 -0.24
C MET A 276 -3.74 -15.37 -0.21
N ALA A 277 -3.48 -14.78 0.96
CA ALA A 277 -3.30 -13.36 1.12
C ALA A 277 -1.95 -13.04 1.79
N LYS A 278 -1.92 -12.41 2.94
CA LYS A 278 -0.67 -11.99 3.63
C LYS A 278 0.39 -13.10 3.64
N GLY A 279 1.60 -12.78 3.26
CA GLY A 279 2.69 -13.74 3.18
C GLY A 279 2.70 -14.60 1.92
N THR A 280 1.77 -14.41 0.97
CA THR A 280 1.77 -15.06 -0.34
C THR A 280 1.85 -14.01 -1.46
N LEU A 281 2.26 -14.43 -2.65
CA LEU A 281 2.30 -13.55 -3.82
C LEU A 281 1.04 -13.67 -4.71
N TYR A 282 -0.03 -14.28 -4.18
CA TYR A 282 -1.33 -14.26 -4.86
C TYR A 282 -1.95 -12.86 -4.85
N GLU A 283 -2.95 -12.64 -5.73
CA GLU A 283 -3.62 -11.35 -5.85
C GLU A 283 -4.04 -10.79 -4.49
N ASN A 284 -4.67 -11.60 -3.63
CA ASN A 284 -5.12 -11.13 -2.33
C ASN A 284 -3.98 -10.77 -1.35
N GLY A 285 -2.74 -11.20 -1.62
CA GLY A 285 -1.57 -10.88 -0.83
C GLY A 285 -0.87 -9.59 -1.23
N ILE A 286 -0.92 -9.25 -2.52
CA ILE A 286 -0.17 -8.12 -3.07
C ILE A 286 -1.02 -7.08 -3.80
N LYS A 287 -2.23 -7.41 -4.28
CA LYS A 287 -3.14 -6.42 -4.85
C LYS A 287 -3.89 -5.71 -3.73
N VAL A 288 -3.65 -4.42 -3.61
CA VAL A 288 -4.13 -3.56 -2.53
C VAL A 288 -5.01 -2.44 -3.07
N PRO A 289 -5.93 -1.89 -2.28
CA PRO A 289 -6.64 -0.70 -2.70
C PRO A 289 -5.66 0.46 -2.89
N LEU A 290 -5.83 1.20 -3.98
CA LEU A 290 -5.15 2.46 -4.24
C LEU A 290 -6.16 3.46 -4.81
N LEU A 291 -6.36 4.53 -4.05
CA LEU A 291 -7.25 5.63 -4.39
C LEU A 291 -6.47 6.95 -4.28
N ILE A 292 -6.57 7.82 -5.28
CA ILE A 292 -5.85 9.11 -5.29
C ILE A 292 -6.83 10.22 -5.65
N ARG A 293 -6.90 11.26 -4.81
CA ARG A 293 -7.71 12.44 -5.04
C ARG A 293 -6.87 13.72 -4.92
N TRP A 294 -7.02 14.59 -5.89
CA TRP A 294 -6.55 15.96 -5.84
C TRP A 294 -7.60 16.83 -6.54
N PRO A 295 -8.50 17.47 -5.79
CA PRO A 295 -9.58 18.25 -6.38
C PRO A 295 -9.08 19.27 -7.41
N GLU A 296 -9.88 19.52 -8.46
CA GLU A 296 -9.57 20.41 -9.58
C GLU A 296 -8.36 20.05 -10.45
N ARG A 297 -7.53 19.09 -10.02
CA ARG A 297 -6.32 18.66 -10.75
C ARG A 297 -6.44 17.27 -11.34
N ILE A 298 -7.09 16.37 -10.62
CA ILE A 298 -7.26 14.96 -10.99
C ILE A 298 -8.76 14.72 -11.22
N PRO A 299 -9.21 14.49 -12.45
CA PRO A 299 -10.59 14.11 -12.71
C PRO A 299 -10.89 12.72 -12.15
N ALA A 300 -12.13 12.53 -11.70
CA ALA A 300 -12.56 11.21 -11.24
C ALA A 300 -12.51 10.19 -12.39
N ALA A 301 -11.87 9.06 -12.14
CA ALA A 301 -11.70 7.99 -13.12
C ALA A 301 -11.48 6.61 -12.46
N VAL A 302 -11.60 5.58 -13.27
CA VAL A 302 -11.17 4.21 -12.93
C VAL A 302 -10.16 3.79 -13.96
N THR A 303 -9.05 3.20 -13.53
CA THR A 303 -8.00 2.73 -14.44
C THR A 303 -7.60 1.28 -14.15
N ASP A 304 -7.30 0.56 -15.21
CA ASP A 304 -6.74 -0.80 -15.18
C ASP A 304 -5.21 -0.80 -15.38
N ALA A 305 -4.59 0.38 -15.35
CA ALA A 305 -3.14 0.50 -15.40
C ALA A 305 -2.48 -0.32 -14.29
N VAL A 306 -1.45 -1.09 -14.65
CA VAL A 306 -0.67 -1.89 -13.70
C VAL A 306 0.32 -0.97 -12.99
N VAL A 307 0.13 -0.74 -11.69
CA VAL A 307 0.96 0.16 -10.90
C VAL A 307 1.49 -0.52 -9.64
N SER A 308 2.58 0.00 -9.11
CA SER A 308 3.23 -0.52 -7.92
C SER A 308 3.35 0.55 -6.84
N ASN A 309 3.44 0.14 -5.59
CA ASN A 309 3.63 1.05 -4.47
C ASN A 309 4.95 1.85 -4.51
N VAL A 310 5.93 1.44 -5.30
CA VAL A 310 7.15 2.23 -5.56
C VAL A 310 6.87 3.53 -6.35
N ASP A 311 5.78 3.55 -7.13
CA ASP A 311 5.39 4.69 -7.97
C ASP A 311 4.95 5.89 -7.13
N LEU A 312 4.52 5.67 -5.89
CA LEU A 312 4.02 6.75 -5.03
C LEU A 312 5.10 7.79 -4.71
N ALA A 313 6.35 7.35 -4.48
CA ALA A 313 7.45 8.27 -4.20
C ALA A 313 7.73 9.18 -5.40
N ALA A 314 7.85 8.60 -6.60
CA ALA A 314 8.07 9.36 -7.84
C ALA A 314 6.92 10.33 -8.12
N THR A 315 5.69 9.88 -7.91
CA THR A 315 4.47 10.69 -8.10
C THR A 315 4.41 11.86 -7.12
N CYS A 316 4.66 11.63 -5.83
CA CYS A 316 4.68 12.67 -4.81
C CYS A 316 5.76 13.73 -5.06
N LEU A 317 6.98 13.30 -5.44
CA LEU A 317 8.06 14.22 -5.78
C LEU A 317 7.71 15.06 -7.01
N SER A 318 7.18 14.44 -8.06
CA SER A 318 6.75 15.14 -9.27
C SER A 318 5.62 16.15 -8.98
N ALA A 319 4.66 15.80 -8.13
CA ALA A 319 3.59 16.69 -7.70
C ALA A 319 4.13 17.92 -6.93
N ALA A 320 5.22 17.74 -6.19
CA ALA A 320 5.92 18.82 -5.50
C ALA A 320 6.86 19.64 -6.43
N GLY A 321 6.91 19.32 -7.73
CA GLY A 321 7.80 19.97 -8.68
C GLY A 321 9.27 19.63 -8.49
N LEU A 322 9.55 18.42 -7.97
CA LEU A 322 10.89 17.88 -7.80
C LEU A 322 11.19 16.84 -8.90
N PRO A 323 12.44 16.75 -9.35
CA PRO A 323 12.86 15.66 -10.23
C PRO A 323 12.84 14.33 -9.46
N VAL A 324 12.48 13.25 -10.16
CA VAL A 324 12.58 11.89 -9.62
C VAL A 324 14.04 11.47 -9.62
N PRO A 325 14.61 11.09 -8.48
CA PRO A 325 15.99 10.57 -8.41
C PRO A 325 16.18 9.33 -9.27
N ALA A 326 17.32 9.23 -9.96
CA ALA A 326 17.60 8.13 -10.89
C ALA A 326 17.68 6.75 -10.23
N GLU A 327 17.90 6.69 -8.93
CA GLU A 327 17.91 5.46 -8.15
C GLU A 327 16.50 4.95 -7.78
N MET A 328 15.44 5.74 -7.96
CA MET A 328 14.06 5.29 -7.78
C MET A 328 13.63 4.41 -8.95
N GLU A 329 12.96 3.32 -8.64
CA GLU A 329 12.46 2.33 -9.59
C GLU A 329 11.01 2.60 -10.00
N GLY A 330 10.32 3.44 -9.22
CA GLY A 330 8.92 3.80 -9.44
C GLY A 330 8.74 4.84 -10.56
N GLU A 331 7.60 4.75 -11.22
CA GLU A 331 7.20 5.68 -12.27
C GLU A 331 6.34 6.82 -11.74
N ASN A 332 6.40 7.98 -12.40
CA ASN A 332 5.54 9.11 -12.10
C ASN A 332 4.15 8.91 -12.71
N LEU A 333 3.14 8.76 -11.87
CA LEU A 333 1.74 8.56 -12.29
C LEU A 333 0.99 9.87 -12.60
N LEU A 334 1.59 11.06 -12.41
CA LEU A 334 0.86 12.31 -12.66
C LEU A 334 0.31 12.44 -14.07
N PRO A 335 1.02 12.08 -15.16
CA PRO A 335 0.45 12.15 -16.51
C PRO A 335 -0.81 11.30 -16.67
N LEU A 336 -0.83 10.08 -16.09
CA LEU A 336 -2.02 9.25 -16.05
C LEU A 336 -3.14 9.92 -15.24
N LEU A 337 -2.82 10.48 -14.08
CA LEU A 337 -3.80 11.05 -13.15
C LEU A 337 -4.41 12.35 -13.68
N THR A 338 -3.62 13.24 -14.30
CA THR A 338 -4.07 14.59 -14.70
C THR A 338 -4.49 14.70 -16.15
N GLU A 339 -3.96 13.85 -17.02
CA GLU A 339 -4.15 13.91 -18.47
C GLU A 339 -4.83 12.67 -19.04
N GLY A 340 -5.00 11.62 -18.22
CA GLY A 340 -5.50 10.32 -18.66
C GLY A 340 -4.53 9.61 -19.61
N ALA A 341 -3.23 9.95 -19.55
CA ALA A 341 -2.22 9.32 -20.39
C ALA A 341 -2.03 7.86 -19.94
N GLU A 342 -2.42 6.92 -20.79
CA GLU A 342 -2.18 5.50 -20.49
C GLU A 342 -0.67 5.24 -20.39
N PRO A 343 -0.21 4.57 -19.32
CA PRO A 343 1.19 4.20 -19.19
C PRO A 343 1.58 3.21 -20.29
N GLU A 344 2.86 3.14 -20.61
CA GLU A 344 3.38 2.05 -21.44
C GLU A 344 3.14 0.70 -20.74
N GLU A 345 2.96 -0.37 -21.53
CA GLU A 345 2.87 -1.73 -20.99
C GLU A 345 4.10 -2.02 -20.15
N ARG A 346 3.88 -2.40 -18.90
CA ARG A 346 4.95 -2.65 -17.95
C ARG A 346 4.69 -3.86 -17.08
N TYR A 347 5.75 -4.31 -16.43
CA TYR A 347 5.68 -5.31 -15.39
C TYR A 347 5.89 -4.68 -14.01
N VAL A 348 5.18 -5.19 -13.01
CA VAL A 348 5.47 -4.92 -11.60
C VAL A 348 5.93 -6.17 -10.90
N TYR A 349 6.74 -5.99 -9.86
CA TYR A 349 7.45 -7.08 -9.21
C TYR A 349 7.15 -7.11 -7.72
N SER A 350 6.99 -8.31 -7.17
CA SER A 350 6.85 -8.49 -5.74
C SER A 350 7.74 -9.63 -5.24
N VAL A 351 8.22 -9.48 -4.01
CA VAL A 351 9.11 -10.46 -3.39
C VAL A 351 8.64 -10.79 -1.99
N ARG A 352 8.83 -12.05 -1.60
CA ARG A 352 8.80 -12.47 -0.20
C ARG A 352 10.12 -13.12 0.15
N SER A 353 10.63 -12.85 1.36
CA SER A 353 11.85 -13.47 1.87
C SER A 353 11.59 -14.19 3.19
N CYS A 354 11.45 -13.46 4.29
CA CYS A 354 11.32 -14.05 5.61
C CYS A 354 10.26 -13.26 6.41
N HIS A 355 9.43 -13.95 7.16
CA HIS A 355 8.50 -13.32 8.08
C HIS A 355 8.84 -13.72 9.52
N ALA A 356 9.36 -12.78 10.31
CA ALA A 356 9.63 -13.01 11.73
C ALA A 356 8.34 -12.83 12.53
N THR A 357 7.59 -13.92 12.76
CA THR A 357 6.37 -13.90 13.56
C THR A 357 6.37 -15.05 14.56
N ASN A 358 5.80 -14.79 15.75
CA ASN A 358 5.52 -15.82 16.76
C ASN A 358 4.17 -16.53 16.49
N SER A 359 3.50 -16.19 15.39
CA SER A 359 2.17 -16.70 15.04
C SER A 359 2.21 -17.86 14.06
N LEU A 360 3.42 -18.34 13.72
CA LEU A 360 3.58 -19.53 12.88
C LEU A 360 3.37 -20.82 13.70
N PRO A 361 2.92 -21.91 13.05
CA PRO A 361 2.98 -23.24 13.63
C PRO A 361 4.40 -23.58 14.09
N GLU A 362 4.54 -24.33 15.19
CA GLU A 362 5.83 -24.58 15.85
C GLU A 362 6.88 -25.24 14.95
N ASP A 363 6.44 -26.07 14.00
CA ASP A 363 7.31 -26.82 13.08
C ASP A 363 7.57 -26.10 11.75
N THR A 364 7.22 -24.82 11.63
CA THR A 364 7.27 -24.12 10.35
C THR A 364 8.49 -23.21 10.24
N SER A 365 9.20 -23.27 9.11
CA SER A 365 10.27 -22.35 8.80
C SER A 365 9.70 -20.94 8.52
N VAL A 366 10.24 -19.94 9.20
CA VAL A 366 9.96 -18.52 8.90
C VAL A 366 10.65 -18.07 7.60
N PHE A 367 11.61 -18.86 7.11
CA PHE A 367 12.35 -18.54 5.91
C PHE A 367 11.64 -19.11 4.69
N ASP A 368 11.28 -18.23 3.79
CA ASP A 368 10.66 -18.56 2.53
C ASP A 368 11.15 -17.57 1.47
N GLN A 369 11.26 -18.01 0.23
CA GLN A 369 11.65 -17.12 -0.86
C GLN A 369 10.75 -17.32 -2.06
N MET A 370 10.14 -16.22 -2.46
CA MET A 370 9.29 -16.17 -3.65
C MET A 370 9.52 -14.87 -4.39
N ARG A 371 9.30 -14.91 -5.68
CA ARG A 371 9.26 -13.73 -6.56
C ARG A 371 8.06 -13.83 -7.46
N CYS A 372 7.49 -12.70 -7.82
CA CYS A 372 6.51 -12.68 -8.89
C CYS A 372 6.70 -11.48 -9.81
N ILE A 373 6.21 -11.65 -11.02
CA ILE A 373 6.06 -10.63 -12.04
C ILE A 373 4.60 -10.60 -12.46
N VAL A 374 4.04 -9.41 -12.51
CA VAL A 374 2.66 -9.17 -12.93
C VAL A 374 2.68 -8.26 -14.13
N GLY A 375 2.16 -8.73 -15.26
CA GLY A 375 1.91 -7.95 -16.46
C GLY A 375 0.44 -7.60 -16.63
N GLU A 376 0.04 -7.13 -17.81
CA GLU A 376 -1.36 -6.77 -18.08
C GLU A 376 -2.33 -7.95 -17.97
N ARG A 377 -1.94 -9.12 -18.45
CA ARG A 377 -2.79 -10.31 -18.45
C ARG A 377 -2.26 -11.44 -17.59
N TYR A 378 -0.96 -11.70 -17.68
CA TYR A 378 -0.38 -12.86 -17.04
C TYR A 378 0.44 -12.49 -15.81
N LYS A 379 0.40 -13.39 -14.83
CA LYS A 379 1.21 -13.33 -13.63
C LYS A 379 1.97 -14.63 -13.45
N LEU A 380 3.26 -14.53 -13.19
CA LEU A 380 4.12 -15.67 -12.85
C LEU A 380 4.60 -15.54 -11.41
N ILE A 381 4.47 -16.63 -10.64
CA ILE A 381 5.06 -16.77 -9.30
C ILE A 381 6.17 -17.83 -9.41
N TYR A 382 7.35 -17.48 -8.92
CA TYR A 382 8.48 -18.39 -8.75
C TYR A 382 8.69 -18.69 -7.26
N ASN A 383 8.41 -19.94 -6.87
CA ASN A 383 8.67 -20.48 -5.54
C ASN A 383 10.07 -21.06 -5.50
N LEU A 384 11.03 -20.37 -4.87
CA LEU A 384 12.42 -20.82 -4.81
C LEU A 384 12.60 -22.02 -3.87
N LEU A 385 11.63 -22.25 -2.96
CA LEU A 385 11.62 -23.35 -2.00
C LEU A 385 10.36 -24.22 -2.18
N PRO A 386 10.20 -24.91 -3.32
CA PRO A 386 8.96 -25.63 -3.63
C PRO A 386 8.69 -26.82 -2.70
N GLY A 387 9.70 -27.34 -2.00
CA GLY A 387 9.57 -28.41 -1.01
C GLY A 387 8.92 -27.98 0.32
N GLN A 388 8.54 -26.71 0.46
CA GLN A 388 7.89 -26.19 1.67
C GLN A 388 6.38 -25.94 1.46
N PRO A 389 5.54 -26.14 2.50
CA PRO A 389 4.13 -25.79 2.44
C PRO A 389 3.92 -24.25 2.47
N TRP A 390 2.68 -23.83 2.21
CA TRP A 390 2.25 -22.48 2.53
C TRP A 390 2.21 -22.29 4.05
N VAL A 391 2.74 -21.14 4.49
CA VAL A 391 2.82 -20.81 5.91
C VAL A 391 1.79 -19.71 6.21
N PRO A 392 0.83 -19.96 7.12
CA PRO A 392 -0.12 -18.93 7.53
C PRO A 392 0.60 -17.82 8.30
N VAL A 393 0.44 -16.58 7.85
CA VAL A 393 1.03 -15.41 8.48
C VAL A 393 -0.03 -14.68 9.29
N ASP A 394 0.19 -14.57 10.60
CA ASP A 394 -0.64 -13.88 11.59
C ASP A 394 -2.03 -14.49 11.86
N PHE A 395 -2.49 -15.51 11.13
CA PHE A 395 -3.81 -16.14 11.36
C PHE A 395 -3.79 -17.63 11.77
N ALA A 396 -2.62 -18.24 11.95
CA ALA A 396 -2.49 -19.65 12.35
C ALA A 396 -3.22 -20.00 13.66
N LYS A 397 -3.41 -19.02 14.55
CA LYS A 397 -4.09 -19.19 15.85
C LYS A 397 -5.57 -18.85 15.84
N THR A 398 -6.14 -18.52 14.67
CA THR A 398 -7.55 -18.21 14.53
C THR A 398 -8.41 -19.48 14.50
N GLU A 399 -9.71 -19.35 14.81
CA GLU A 399 -10.62 -20.48 14.70
C GLU A 399 -10.81 -20.88 13.23
N MET A 400 -10.82 -19.93 12.30
CA MET A 400 -10.85 -20.20 10.86
C MET A 400 -9.74 -21.18 10.45
N PHE A 401 -8.48 -20.90 10.85
CA PHE A 401 -7.37 -21.79 10.49
C PHE A 401 -7.53 -23.17 11.14
N ARG A 402 -7.88 -23.22 12.44
CA ARG A 402 -8.03 -24.49 13.17
C ARG A 402 -9.16 -25.36 12.65
N GLU A 403 -10.30 -24.75 12.31
CA GLU A 403 -11.43 -25.48 11.71
C GLU A 403 -11.03 -26.10 10.37
N LEU A 404 -10.47 -25.31 9.45
CA LEU A 404 -10.10 -25.80 8.13
C LEU A 404 -8.95 -26.84 8.19
N ALA A 405 -8.01 -26.71 9.12
CA ALA A 405 -6.98 -27.73 9.35
C ALA A 405 -7.60 -29.07 9.80
N ARG A 406 -8.52 -29.05 10.79
CA ARG A 406 -9.24 -30.26 11.25
C ARG A 406 -10.08 -30.89 10.12
N MET A 407 -10.74 -30.05 9.30
CA MET A 407 -11.51 -30.54 8.15
C MET A 407 -10.60 -31.18 7.09
N ASN A 408 -9.41 -30.64 6.88
CA ASN A 408 -8.42 -31.20 5.96
C ASN A 408 -7.91 -32.56 6.47
N GLU A 409 -7.52 -32.64 7.74
CA GLU A 409 -7.05 -33.87 8.39
C GLU A 409 -8.09 -34.98 8.39
N SER A 410 -9.37 -34.63 8.59
CA SER A 410 -10.48 -35.59 8.58
C SER A 410 -11.04 -35.91 7.19
N GLY A 411 -10.51 -35.28 6.13
CA GLY A 411 -10.99 -35.45 4.75
C GLY A 411 -12.36 -34.80 4.47
N GLN A 412 -12.83 -33.91 5.33
CA GLN A 412 -14.10 -33.18 5.18
C GLN A 412 -13.93 -31.88 4.35
N LEU A 413 -12.70 -31.36 4.25
CA LEU A 413 -12.43 -30.21 3.40
C LEU A 413 -12.44 -30.62 1.92
N ALA A 414 -13.13 -29.85 1.08
CA ALA A 414 -13.13 -30.14 -0.36
C ALA A 414 -11.70 -30.18 -0.91
N PRO A 415 -11.36 -31.17 -1.76
CA PRO A 415 -9.97 -31.42 -2.20
C PRO A 415 -9.26 -30.19 -2.80
N ARG A 416 -10.01 -29.29 -3.48
CA ARG A 416 -9.47 -28.06 -4.05
C ARG A 416 -8.84 -27.15 -2.97
N PHE A 417 -9.52 -26.98 -1.83
CA PHE A 417 -9.03 -26.16 -0.72
C PHE A 417 -7.91 -26.87 0.03
N GLY A 418 -7.97 -28.19 0.22
CA GLY A 418 -6.88 -28.97 0.79
C GLY A 418 -5.60 -28.82 -0.01
N LYS A 419 -5.70 -28.89 -1.34
CA LYS A 419 -4.57 -28.66 -2.24
C LYS A 419 -4.07 -27.22 -2.17
N LEU A 420 -4.96 -26.24 -2.09
CA LEU A 420 -4.61 -24.83 -2.11
C LEU A 420 -3.97 -24.37 -0.79
N TYR A 421 -4.47 -24.84 0.36
CA TYR A 421 -4.07 -24.31 1.67
C TYR A 421 -3.11 -25.19 2.45
N PHE A 422 -3.18 -26.52 2.25
CA PHE A 422 -2.50 -27.49 3.10
C PHE A 422 -1.62 -28.47 2.33
N SER A 423 -1.30 -28.17 1.07
CA SER A 423 -0.33 -28.99 0.33
C SER A 423 1.04 -28.97 1.03
N PRO A 424 1.70 -30.10 1.22
CA PRO A 424 3.02 -30.17 1.85
C PRO A 424 4.13 -29.58 0.97
N THR A 425 3.85 -29.37 -0.30
CA THR A 425 4.77 -28.80 -1.30
C THR A 425 4.05 -27.80 -2.19
N ARG A 426 4.79 -26.96 -2.88
CA ARG A 426 4.29 -25.98 -3.84
C ARG A 426 4.86 -26.25 -5.23
N PRO A 427 4.17 -25.85 -6.33
CA PRO A 427 4.79 -25.80 -7.65
C PRO A 427 6.01 -24.86 -7.63
N MET A 428 7.06 -25.20 -8.40
CA MET A 428 8.19 -24.28 -8.58
C MET A 428 7.76 -23.01 -9.30
N PHE A 429 6.93 -23.16 -10.34
CA PHE A 429 6.34 -22.05 -11.08
C PHE A 429 4.82 -22.14 -11.05
N GLU A 430 4.20 -20.98 -10.92
CA GLU A 430 2.76 -20.82 -11.05
C GLU A 430 2.51 -19.72 -12.07
N LEU A 431 1.68 -20.00 -13.07
CA LEU A 431 1.27 -19.04 -14.11
C LEU A 431 -0.24 -18.90 -14.09
N TYR A 432 -0.70 -17.65 -14.01
CA TYR A 432 -2.12 -17.32 -13.97
C TYR A 432 -2.49 -16.35 -15.07
N ASP A 433 -3.65 -16.56 -15.69
CA ASP A 433 -4.30 -15.63 -16.59
C ASP A 433 -5.31 -14.81 -15.78
N LEU A 434 -4.91 -13.62 -15.36
CA LEU A 434 -5.72 -12.78 -14.46
C LEU A 434 -7.00 -12.24 -15.10
N GLU A 435 -7.13 -12.30 -16.44
CA GLU A 435 -8.34 -11.91 -17.14
C GLU A 435 -9.43 -12.98 -17.00
N THR A 436 -9.08 -14.27 -17.09
CA THR A 436 -10.02 -15.39 -17.05
C THR A 436 -10.07 -16.09 -15.69
N ASP A 437 -9.06 -15.91 -14.86
CA ASP A 437 -8.91 -16.48 -13.51
C ASP A 437 -8.37 -15.44 -12.51
N PRO A 438 -9.13 -14.40 -12.18
CA PRO A 438 -8.70 -13.32 -11.28
C PRO A 438 -8.45 -13.78 -9.84
N HIS A 439 -8.84 -15.00 -9.50
CA HIS A 439 -8.67 -15.61 -8.17
C HIS A 439 -7.60 -16.70 -8.13
N GLU A 440 -6.84 -16.89 -9.22
CA GLU A 440 -5.67 -17.76 -9.28
C GLU A 440 -5.95 -19.21 -8.84
N GLN A 441 -7.10 -19.75 -9.30
CA GLN A 441 -7.53 -21.10 -8.96
C GLN A 441 -6.90 -22.18 -9.85
N ARG A 442 -6.38 -21.79 -11.03
CA ARG A 442 -5.85 -22.69 -12.05
C ARG A 442 -4.43 -22.32 -12.45
N ASN A 443 -3.45 -23.04 -11.92
CA ASN A 443 -2.07 -22.89 -12.36
C ASN A 443 -1.89 -23.42 -13.81
N LEU A 444 -1.44 -22.55 -14.71
CA LEU A 444 -1.21 -22.81 -16.14
C LEU A 444 0.28 -23.02 -16.50
N ALA A 445 1.17 -23.11 -15.51
CA ALA A 445 2.62 -23.20 -15.76
C ALA A 445 3.04 -24.40 -16.61
N ASP A 446 2.27 -25.49 -16.56
CA ASP A 446 2.54 -26.71 -17.33
C ASP A 446 1.71 -26.81 -18.63
N ASP A 447 0.91 -25.78 -18.97
CA ASP A 447 0.15 -25.74 -20.22
C ASP A 447 1.09 -25.56 -21.42
N PRO A 448 1.16 -26.53 -22.35
CA PRO A 448 2.05 -26.43 -23.52
C PRO A 448 1.76 -25.21 -24.41
N ALA A 449 0.51 -24.74 -24.44
CA ALA A 449 0.10 -23.59 -25.23
C ALA A 449 0.66 -22.26 -24.69
N LEU A 450 0.96 -22.21 -23.38
CA LEU A 450 1.47 -21.03 -22.69
C LEU A 450 2.98 -21.12 -22.35
N ARG A 451 3.68 -22.11 -22.87
CA ARG A 451 5.11 -22.31 -22.61
C ARG A 451 5.94 -21.07 -22.95
N SER A 452 5.71 -20.44 -24.10
CA SER A 452 6.43 -19.22 -24.48
C SER A 452 6.19 -18.09 -23.50
N VAL A 453 4.93 -17.85 -23.14
CA VAL A 453 4.55 -16.82 -22.16
C VAL A 453 5.24 -17.05 -20.81
N ARG A 454 5.20 -18.29 -20.33
CA ARG A 454 5.87 -18.66 -19.08
C ARG A 454 7.38 -18.42 -19.14
N ASP A 455 8.02 -18.89 -20.21
CA ASP A 455 9.47 -18.82 -20.36
C ASP A 455 9.96 -17.37 -20.52
N ASP A 456 9.20 -16.54 -21.23
CA ASP A 456 9.47 -15.09 -21.35
C ASP A 456 9.35 -14.37 -20.00
N LEU A 457 8.32 -14.69 -19.21
CA LEU A 457 8.16 -14.12 -17.87
C LEU A 457 9.24 -14.60 -16.90
N ILE A 458 9.71 -15.86 -17.00
CA ILE A 458 10.84 -16.36 -16.20
C ILE A 458 12.13 -15.60 -16.53
N LEU A 459 12.37 -15.31 -17.82
CA LEU A 459 13.56 -14.57 -18.23
C LEU A 459 13.54 -13.10 -17.86
N THR A 460 12.34 -12.54 -17.70
CA THR A 460 12.13 -11.14 -17.31
C THR A 460 12.19 -10.93 -15.79
N LEU A 461 11.81 -11.96 -15.01
CA LEU A 461 11.82 -11.96 -13.54
C LEU A 461 13.24 -12.05 -12.96
#